data_08b4d4cc37b5a8c0ff613b88d11abf6e
#
_entry.id   08b4d4cc37b5a8c0ff613b88d11abf6e
#
_cell.length_a   1.000
_cell.length_b   1.000
_cell.length_c   1.000
_cell.angle_alpha   90.00
_cell.angle_beta   90.00
_cell.angle_gamma   90.00
#
_symmetry.space_group_name_H-M   'P 1'
#
loop_
_entity.id
_entity.type
_entity.pdbx_description
1 polymer ?
#
loop_
_entity_poly.entity_id
_entity_poly.type
_entity_poly.pdbx_seq_one_letter_code
_entity_poly.pdbx_strand_id
1 'polypeptide(L)'
;MTDDASVTVGVLSLHNSKETKAILNAVEGLGHDAAWLREENLAVSIEDGDVSLEPDVDVVANRLLLTNTEQPAEGLGLAATVGCLRPMLNPPAATMRAIHKFATATTLAEAEIPVPDALLALGSERLNRDRERFGDEAVYKTAIGTHGGGTWKVDFDEPVNPRVGHRHAFLQALVEGEGRPRDRR
;
A
#
# COMPACT_ATOMS: atom_id res chain seq x y z
N MET A 1 -12.61 -31.71 -22.48
CA MET A 1 -12.36 -31.33 -21.08
C MET A 1 -10.86 -31.23 -20.97
N THR A 2 -10.33 -30.01 -21.01
CA THR A 2 -8.93 -29.77 -20.70
C THR A 2 -8.77 -30.11 -19.21
N ASP A 3 -7.87 -31.04 -18.93
CA ASP A 3 -7.42 -31.36 -17.56
C ASP A 3 -6.74 -30.07 -17.06
N ASP A 4 -7.49 -29.24 -16.33
CA ASP A 4 -6.97 -27.97 -15.81
C ASP A 4 -6.09 -28.37 -14.62
N ALA A 5 -4.77 -28.38 -14.85
CA ALA A 5 -3.81 -28.74 -13.84
C ALA A 5 -4.02 -27.86 -12.60
N SER A 6 -4.10 -28.48 -11.43
CA SER A 6 -4.17 -27.74 -10.16
C SER A 6 -2.96 -26.82 -10.05
N VAL A 7 -3.20 -25.58 -9.64
CA VAL A 7 -2.19 -24.54 -9.41
C VAL A 7 -2.10 -24.30 -7.90
N THR A 8 -0.89 -24.21 -7.37
CA THR A 8 -0.67 -23.84 -5.96
C THR A 8 -0.54 -22.31 -5.84
N VAL A 9 -1.50 -21.68 -5.18
CA VAL A 9 -1.51 -20.23 -4.93
C VAL A 9 -0.99 -19.90 -3.55
N GLY A 10 0.14 -19.21 -3.47
CA GLY A 10 0.67 -18.68 -2.23
C GLY A 10 0.00 -17.35 -1.86
N VAL A 11 -0.51 -17.21 -0.65
CA VAL A 11 -1.02 -15.92 -0.13
C VAL A 11 -0.01 -15.36 0.85
N LEU A 12 0.76 -14.35 0.42
CA LEU A 12 1.79 -13.70 1.23
C LEU A 12 1.16 -12.68 2.17
N SER A 13 1.05 -13.02 3.45
CA SER A 13 0.45 -12.17 4.48
C SER A 13 0.98 -12.52 5.87
N LEU A 14 1.50 -11.53 6.60
CA LEU A 14 1.94 -11.67 7.99
C LEU A 14 0.79 -11.52 9.00
N HIS A 15 -0.43 -11.24 8.53
CA HIS A 15 -1.58 -11.01 9.39
C HIS A 15 -2.68 -12.05 9.15
N ASN A 16 -3.17 -12.61 10.26
CA ASN A 16 -4.33 -13.49 10.26
C ASN A 16 -5.62 -12.67 10.08
N SER A 17 -5.85 -12.17 8.87
CA SER A 17 -7.03 -11.36 8.55
C SER A 17 -8.15 -12.18 7.91
N LYS A 18 -9.37 -11.64 7.96
CA LYS A 18 -10.53 -12.24 7.28
C LYS A 18 -10.31 -12.30 5.76
N GLU A 19 -9.64 -11.29 5.22
CA GLU A 19 -9.35 -11.19 3.78
C GLU A 19 -8.32 -12.25 3.36
N THR A 20 -7.28 -12.51 4.15
CA THR A 20 -6.32 -13.57 3.91
C THR A 20 -7.03 -14.93 3.84
N LYS A 21 -7.89 -15.22 4.84
CA LYS A 21 -8.67 -16.47 4.86
C LYS A 21 -9.66 -16.57 3.70
N ALA A 22 -10.29 -15.46 3.32
CA ALA A 22 -11.22 -15.44 2.20
C ALA A 22 -10.52 -15.77 0.87
N ILE A 23 -9.29 -15.30 0.67
CA ILE A 23 -8.51 -15.64 -0.53
C ILE A 23 -8.15 -17.13 -0.52
N LEU A 24 -7.62 -17.66 0.59
CA LEU A 24 -7.28 -19.09 0.71
C LEU A 24 -8.51 -19.97 0.42
N ASN A 25 -9.63 -19.70 1.07
CA ASN A 25 -10.87 -20.45 0.86
C ASN A 25 -11.40 -20.35 -0.59
N ALA A 26 -11.23 -19.19 -1.24
CA ALA A 26 -11.66 -19.01 -2.61
C ALA A 26 -10.81 -19.82 -3.59
N VAL A 27 -9.49 -19.88 -3.36
CA VAL A 27 -8.57 -20.72 -4.15
C VAL A 27 -8.97 -22.19 -4.05
N GLU A 28 -9.17 -22.69 -2.84
CA GLU A 28 -9.61 -24.08 -2.59
C GLU A 28 -10.99 -24.35 -3.20
N GLY A 29 -11.92 -23.39 -3.06
CA GLY A 29 -13.27 -23.48 -3.64
C GLY A 29 -13.28 -23.51 -5.17
N LEU A 30 -12.23 -23.06 -5.83
CA LEU A 30 -12.02 -23.13 -7.28
C LEU A 30 -11.30 -24.42 -7.71
N GLY A 31 -10.92 -25.30 -6.77
CA GLY A 31 -10.26 -26.58 -7.05
C GLY A 31 -8.73 -26.46 -7.19
N HIS A 32 -8.14 -25.40 -6.66
CA HIS A 32 -6.69 -25.19 -6.62
C HIS A 32 -6.14 -25.37 -5.22
N ASP A 33 -4.81 -25.55 -5.09
CA ASP A 33 -4.13 -25.65 -3.81
C ASP A 33 -3.81 -24.25 -3.26
N ALA A 34 -4.02 -24.05 -1.95
CA ALA A 34 -3.74 -22.77 -1.30
C ALA A 34 -2.66 -22.93 -0.21
N ALA A 35 -1.65 -22.07 -0.26
CA ALA A 35 -0.61 -22.00 0.76
C ALA A 35 -0.56 -20.60 1.40
N TRP A 36 -0.70 -20.52 2.72
CA TRP A 36 -0.48 -19.26 3.41
C TRP A 36 1.01 -19.08 3.68
N LEU A 37 1.63 -18.10 2.97
CA LEU A 37 3.03 -17.71 3.13
C LEU A 37 3.14 -16.71 4.28
N ARG A 38 3.75 -17.10 5.38
CA ARG A 38 3.84 -16.35 6.64
C ARG A 38 5.14 -16.63 7.38
N GLU A 39 5.38 -15.94 8.48
CA GLU A 39 6.62 -16.02 9.26
C GLU A 39 7.02 -17.46 9.64
N GLU A 40 6.05 -18.33 9.92
CA GLU A 40 6.32 -19.67 10.41
C GLU A 40 6.75 -20.65 9.33
N ASN A 41 6.51 -20.36 8.05
CA ASN A 41 6.73 -21.33 6.98
C ASN A 41 7.41 -20.79 5.72
N LEU A 42 7.51 -19.44 5.58
CA LEU A 42 8.12 -18.85 4.39
C LEU A 42 9.64 -18.82 4.54
N ALA A 43 10.33 -19.43 3.62
CA ALA A 43 11.78 -19.33 3.48
C ALA A 43 12.19 -19.19 2.01
N VAL A 44 13.26 -18.46 1.79
CA VAL A 44 13.97 -18.41 0.50
C VAL A 44 15.40 -18.82 0.79
N SER A 45 15.90 -19.84 0.10
CA SER A 45 17.27 -20.32 0.25
C SER A 45 18.06 -20.23 -1.05
N ILE A 46 19.37 -20.15 -0.91
CA ILE A 46 20.34 -20.26 -2.03
C ILE A 46 21.30 -21.35 -1.66
N GLU A 47 21.32 -22.45 -2.43
CA GLU A 47 22.20 -23.58 -2.25
C GLU A 47 22.89 -23.91 -3.57
N ASP A 48 24.23 -23.89 -3.59
CA ASP A 48 25.04 -24.11 -4.78
C ASP A 48 24.71 -23.23 -6.01
N GLY A 49 24.09 -22.05 -5.76
CA GLY A 49 23.64 -21.11 -6.78
C GLY A 49 22.19 -21.29 -7.22
N ASP A 50 21.52 -22.33 -6.80
CA ASP A 50 20.09 -22.54 -7.03
C ASP A 50 19.26 -21.83 -5.96
N VAL A 51 18.21 -21.17 -6.39
CA VAL A 51 17.31 -20.40 -5.49
C VAL A 51 16.00 -21.14 -5.36
N SER A 52 15.58 -21.39 -4.12
CA SER A 52 14.30 -22.05 -3.82
C SER A 52 13.41 -21.22 -2.92
N LEU A 53 12.11 -21.43 -3.03
CA LEU A 53 11.05 -20.85 -2.22
C LEU A 53 10.31 -21.98 -1.49
N GLU A 54 10.16 -21.85 -0.19
CA GLU A 54 9.37 -22.76 0.64
C GLU A 54 8.25 -21.98 1.35
N PRO A 55 6.98 -22.46 1.31
CA PRO A 55 6.48 -23.58 0.49
C PRO A 55 6.58 -23.27 -1.01
N ASP A 56 6.75 -24.34 -1.82
CA ASP A 56 6.72 -24.20 -3.27
C ASP A 56 5.31 -23.84 -3.74
N VAL A 57 5.22 -22.81 -4.56
CA VAL A 57 3.95 -22.28 -5.10
C VAL A 57 4.14 -21.84 -6.54
N ASP A 58 3.10 -21.84 -7.34
CA ASP A 58 3.14 -21.45 -8.74
C ASP A 58 2.96 -19.93 -8.93
N VAL A 59 2.13 -19.32 -8.10
CA VAL A 59 1.80 -17.88 -8.15
C VAL A 59 1.57 -17.35 -6.75
N VAL A 60 1.82 -16.06 -6.54
CA VAL A 60 1.66 -15.42 -5.23
C VAL A 60 0.66 -14.27 -5.28
N ALA A 61 -0.30 -14.29 -4.37
CA ALA A 61 -1.15 -13.15 -4.05
C ALA A 61 -0.51 -12.35 -2.89
N ASN A 62 0.04 -11.18 -3.18
CA ASN A 62 0.66 -10.33 -2.18
C ASN A 62 -0.40 -9.54 -1.39
N ARG A 63 -0.48 -9.82 -0.09
CA ARG A 63 -1.38 -9.20 0.88
C ARG A 63 -0.64 -8.56 2.06
N LEU A 64 0.63 -8.22 1.89
CA LEU A 64 1.40 -7.54 2.93
C LEU A 64 0.80 -6.17 3.24
N LEU A 65 0.51 -5.95 4.52
CA LEU A 65 0.07 -4.67 5.07
C LEU A 65 1.29 -3.89 5.56
N LEU A 66 2.04 -3.30 4.65
CA LEU A 66 3.28 -2.58 4.93
C LEU A 66 3.11 -1.36 5.85
N THR A 67 1.88 -0.89 6.04
CA THR A 67 1.57 0.24 6.93
C THR A 67 1.47 -0.16 8.41
N ASN A 68 1.41 -1.45 8.70
CA ASN A 68 1.26 -1.99 10.05
C ASN A 68 2.56 -2.63 10.56
N THR A 69 3.65 -2.52 9.83
CA THR A 69 4.95 -3.06 10.23
C THR A 69 5.87 -1.93 10.70
N GLU A 70 6.71 -2.22 11.68
CA GLU A 70 7.76 -1.29 12.11
C GLU A 70 8.84 -1.12 11.04
N GLN A 71 8.99 -2.09 10.15
CA GLN A 71 10.00 -2.13 9.09
C GLN A 71 9.38 -2.41 7.71
N PRO A 72 8.64 -1.45 7.15
CA PRO A 72 7.98 -1.66 5.86
C PRO A 72 8.94 -1.94 4.70
N ALA A 73 10.20 -1.51 4.80
CA ALA A 73 11.22 -1.78 3.79
C ALA A 73 11.63 -3.26 3.74
N GLU A 74 11.67 -3.95 4.88
CA GLU A 74 11.95 -5.39 4.93
C GLU A 74 10.82 -6.20 4.29
N GLY A 75 9.57 -5.90 4.63
CA GLY A 75 8.42 -6.53 4.00
C GLY A 75 8.38 -6.31 2.49
N LEU A 76 8.76 -5.12 2.03
CA LEU A 76 8.85 -4.81 0.60
C LEU A 76 9.98 -5.59 -0.07
N GLY A 77 11.14 -5.70 0.58
CA GLY A 77 12.28 -6.49 0.13
C GLY A 77 11.93 -7.97 0.01
N LEU A 78 11.23 -8.53 1.01
CA LEU A 78 10.72 -9.90 0.97
C LEU A 78 9.77 -10.10 -0.22
N ALA A 79 8.78 -9.22 -0.40
CA ALA A 79 7.86 -9.33 -1.53
C ALA A 79 8.60 -9.20 -2.88
N ALA A 80 9.63 -8.36 -2.97
CA ALA A 80 10.46 -8.24 -4.17
C ALA A 80 11.23 -9.54 -4.44
N THR A 81 11.82 -10.14 -3.42
CA THR A 81 12.53 -11.43 -3.51
C THR A 81 11.60 -12.53 -4.01
N VAL A 82 10.45 -12.70 -3.38
CA VAL A 82 9.45 -13.71 -3.78
C VAL A 82 8.93 -13.42 -5.20
N GLY A 83 8.70 -12.16 -5.54
CA GLY A 83 8.26 -11.74 -6.87
C GLY A 83 9.28 -11.96 -8.00
N CYS A 84 10.58 -12.11 -7.68
CA CYS A 84 11.59 -12.55 -8.63
C CYS A 84 11.51 -14.06 -8.92
N LEU A 85 10.95 -14.84 -8.00
CA LEU A 85 10.91 -16.31 -8.09
C LEU A 85 9.58 -16.81 -8.65
N ARG A 86 8.49 -16.09 -8.40
CA ARG A 86 7.13 -16.49 -8.81
C ARG A 86 6.33 -15.30 -9.34
N PRO A 87 5.46 -15.50 -10.33
CA PRO A 87 4.48 -14.49 -10.71
C PRO A 87 3.70 -13.98 -9.50
N MET A 88 3.51 -12.66 -9.40
CA MET A 88 2.90 -12.06 -8.23
C MET A 88 1.79 -11.10 -8.60
N LEU A 89 0.59 -11.32 -8.06
CA LEU A 89 -0.51 -10.35 -8.05
C LEU A 89 -0.27 -9.33 -6.95
N ASN A 90 -0.47 -8.05 -7.26
CA ASN A 90 -0.04 -6.91 -6.47
C ASN A 90 1.48 -6.91 -6.27
N PRO A 91 2.26 -6.77 -7.36
CA PRO A 91 3.72 -6.74 -7.26
C PRO A 91 4.17 -5.58 -6.36
N PRO A 92 5.38 -5.65 -5.78
CA PRO A 92 5.86 -4.66 -4.80
C PRO A 92 5.77 -3.21 -5.26
N ALA A 93 6.07 -2.93 -6.52
CA ALA A 93 5.98 -1.58 -7.08
C ALA A 93 4.54 -1.05 -7.11
N ALA A 94 3.56 -1.90 -7.46
CA ALA A 94 2.14 -1.53 -7.43
C ALA A 94 1.65 -1.34 -5.99
N THR A 95 2.09 -2.21 -5.07
CA THR A 95 1.77 -2.09 -3.64
C THR A 95 2.30 -0.77 -3.08
N MET A 96 3.56 -0.41 -3.34
CA MET A 96 4.14 0.87 -2.90
C MET A 96 3.37 2.06 -3.47
N ARG A 97 3.02 2.02 -4.74
CA ARG A 97 2.24 3.08 -5.37
C ARG A 97 0.87 3.23 -4.71
N ALA A 98 0.20 2.12 -4.39
CA ALA A 98 -1.13 2.12 -3.78
C ALA A 98 -1.13 2.65 -2.33
N ILE A 99 -0.09 2.35 -1.53
CA ILE A 99 0.00 2.82 -0.13
C ILE A 99 0.49 4.26 -0.01
N HIS A 100 1.20 4.78 -1.01
CA HIS A 100 1.71 6.14 -1.02
C HIS A 100 0.68 7.08 -1.67
N LYS A 101 -0.10 7.78 -0.86
CA LYS A 101 -1.26 8.59 -1.29
C LYS A 101 -0.95 9.57 -2.43
N PHE A 102 0.22 10.22 -2.40
CA PHE A 102 0.60 11.15 -3.46
C PHE A 102 0.98 10.42 -4.76
N ALA A 103 1.66 9.27 -4.68
CA ALA A 103 1.96 8.45 -5.85
C ALA A 103 0.66 7.93 -6.51
N THR A 104 -0.33 7.55 -5.72
CA THR A 104 -1.67 7.21 -6.23
C THR A 104 -2.29 8.41 -6.96
N ALA A 105 -2.29 9.59 -6.34
CA ALA A 105 -2.84 10.80 -6.95
C ALA A 105 -2.13 11.14 -8.28
N THR A 106 -0.79 11.06 -8.31
CA THR A 106 0.00 11.27 -9.53
C THR A 106 -0.38 10.28 -10.63
N THR A 107 -0.50 8.98 -10.30
CA THR A 107 -0.90 7.95 -11.28
C THR A 107 -2.30 8.20 -11.85
N LEU A 108 -3.24 8.63 -11.01
CA LEU A 108 -4.59 8.98 -11.44
C LEU A 108 -4.59 10.22 -12.34
N ALA A 109 -3.82 11.25 -11.97
CA ALA A 109 -3.70 12.47 -12.77
C ALA A 109 -3.06 12.21 -14.14
N GLU A 110 -2.01 11.37 -14.20
CA GLU A 110 -1.40 10.93 -15.46
C GLU A 110 -2.36 10.13 -16.36
N ALA A 111 -3.33 9.45 -15.75
CA ALA A 111 -4.40 8.74 -16.45
C ALA A 111 -5.61 9.64 -16.76
N GLU A 112 -5.47 10.97 -16.62
CA GLU A 112 -6.54 11.97 -16.85
C GLU A 112 -7.78 11.77 -15.96
N ILE A 113 -7.63 11.06 -14.84
CA ILE A 113 -8.67 10.91 -13.82
C ILE A 113 -8.61 12.14 -12.89
N PRO A 114 -9.72 12.85 -12.70
CA PRO A 114 -9.73 14.04 -11.86
C PRO A 114 -9.27 13.76 -10.43
N VAL A 115 -8.29 14.52 -9.99
CA VAL A 115 -7.79 14.53 -8.61
C VAL A 115 -7.73 15.97 -8.10
N PRO A 116 -7.92 16.22 -6.82
CA PRO A 116 -7.74 17.56 -6.25
C PRO A 116 -6.29 18.03 -6.39
N ASP A 117 -6.11 19.33 -6.58
CA ASP A 117 -4.78 19.95 -6.58
C ASP A 117 -4.01 19.56 -5.33
N ALA A 118 -2.73 19.23 -5.50
CA ALA A 118 -1.92 18.70 -4.42
C ALA A 118 -0.44 19.12 -4.53
N LEU A 119 0.25 19.12 -3.40
CA LEU A 119 1.67 19.42 -3.28
C LEU A 119 2.30 18.44 -2.30
N LEU A 120 3.33 17.72 -2.74
CA LEU A 120 4.23 16.95 -1.88
C LEU A 120 5.55 17.72 -1.73
N ALA A 121 5.93 18.02 -0.50
CA ALA A 121 7.19 18.70 -0.21
C ALA A 121 8.03 17.90 0.78
N LEU A 122 9.36 17.90 0.57
CA LEU A 122 10.32 17.20 1.45
C LEU A 122 10.62 18.00 2.73
N GLY A 123 10.21 19.27 2.78
CA GLY A 123 10.47 20.11 3.94
C GLY A 123 9.39 21.17 4.12
N SER A 124 9.22 21.60 5.37
CA SER A 124 8.21 22.57 5.77
C SER A 124 8.38 23.93 5.10
N GLU A 125 9.62 24.39 4.86
CA GLU A 125 9.90 25.66 4.22
C GLU A 125 9.29 25.74 2.81
N ARG A 126 9.50 24.71 1.99
CA ARG A 126 8.92 24.63 0.65
C ARG A 126 7.40 24.55 0.70
N LEU A 127 6.87 23.75 1.63
CA LEU A 127 5.45 23.58 1.82
C LEU A 127 4.78 24.90 2.15
N ASN A 128 5.34 25.64 3.12
CA ASN A 128 4.78 26.91 3.58
C ASN A 128 4.90 28.05 2.55
N ARG A 129 5.95 28.03 1.74
CA ARG A 129 6.09 29.01 0.65
C ARG A 129 5.00 28.86 -0.41
N ASP A 130 4.62 27.62 -0.72
CA ASP A 130 3.71 27.34 -1.83
C ASP A 130 2.26 27.04 -1.37
N ARG A 131 1.97 27.11 -0.06
CA ARG A 131 0.67 26.74 0.51
C ARG A 131 -0.48 27.68 0.08
N GLU A 132 -0.18 28.95 -0.19
CA GLU A 132 -1.17 29.96 -0.59
C GLU A 132 -1.94 29.60 -1.87
N ARG A 133 -1.39 28.70 -2.69
CA ARG A 133 -2.07 28.16 -3.88
C ARG A 133 -3.35 27.39 -3.56
N PHE A 134 -3.55 26.98 -2.29
CA PHE A 134 -4.73 26.24 -1.83
C PHE A 134 -5.80 27.14 -1.20
N GLY A 135 -5.62 28.47 -1.20
CA GLY A 135 -6.49 29.43 -0.50
C GLY A 135 -6.17 29.50 0.99
N ASP A 136 -7.19 29.70 1.82
CA ASP A 136 -7.01 29.90 3.27
C ASP A 136 -6.87 28.60 4.05
N GLU A 137 -7.25 27.46 3.45
CA GLU A 137 -7.26 26.16 4.09
C GLU A 137 -6.95 25.02 3.12
N ALA A 138 -6.46 23.91 3.65
CA ALA A 138 -6.18 22.71 2.89
C ALA A 138 -6.38 21.44 3.73
N VAL A 139 -6.19 20.29 3.10
CA VAL A 139 -6.11 19.01 3.78
C VAL A 139 -4.65 18.58 3.84
N TYR A 140 -4.11 18.52 5.05
CA TYR A 140 -2.80 17.90 5.29
C TYR A 140 -2.96 16.39 5.36
N LYS A 141 -2.06 15.67 4.69
CA LYS A 141 -2.02 14.20 4.71
C LYS A 141 -0.59 13.72 4.94
N THR A 142 -0.43 12.64 5.72
CA THR A 142 0.78 11.85 5.66
C THR A 142 0.84 11.10 4.35
N ALA A 143 2.02 11.01 3.72
CA ALA A 143 2.18 10.35 2.42
C ALA A 143 1.79 8.86 2.47
N ILE A 144 2.12 8.18 3.59
CA ILE A 144 1.77 6.79 3.84
C ILE A 144 0.80 6.71 5.02
N GLY A 145 -0.19 5.82 4.94
CA GLY A 145 -1.17 5.59 5.99
C GLY A 145 -2.45 4.98 5.47
N THR A 146 -3.18 4.32 6.37
CA THR A 146 -4.44 3.60 6.06
C THR A 146 -5.59 4.10 6.92
N HIS A 147 -6.82 3.70 6.58
CA HIS A 147 -8.04 3.92 7.36
C HIS A 147 -8.35 5.40 7.70
N GLY A 148 -7.94 6.35 6.84
CA GLY A 148 -8.14 7.78 7.08
C GLY A 148 -7.24 8.38 8.16
N GLY A 149 -6.37 7.58 8.78
CA GLY A 149 -5.32 8.07 9.67
C GLY A 149 -4.36 8.99 8.94
N GLY A 150 -3.83 10.00 9.63
CA GLY A 150 -2.88 10.94 9.04
C GLY A 150 -3.50 11.92 8.04
N THR A 151 -4.75 12.35 8.25
CA THR A 151 -5.45 13.34 7.43
C THR A 151 -6.08 14.39 8.35
N TRP A 152 -5.76 15.67 8.12
CA TRP A 152 -6.26 16.79 8.91
C TRP A 152 -6.62 17.97 8.02
N LYS A 153 -7.71 18.64 8.34
CA LYS A 153 -7.97 19.97 7.82
C LYS A 153 -6.98 20.93 8.51
N VAL A 154 -6.33 21.79 7.75
CA VAL A 154 -5.40 22.81 8.25
C VAL A 154 -5.81 24.16 7.67
N ASP A 155 -5.82 25.18 8.51
CA ASP A 155 -5.77 26.57 8.11
C ASP A 155 -4.32 27.01 8.00
N PHE A 156 -4.09 28.18 7.47
CA PHE A 156 -2.74 28.71 7.26
C PHE A 156 -2.40 29.89 8.19
N ASP A 157 -3.13 30.04 9.28
CA ASP A 157 -2.81 31.00 10.33
C ASP A 157 -1.42 30.74 10.93
N GLU A 158 -1.05 29.45 11.02
CA GLU A 158 0.27 29.03 11.46
C GLU A 158 1.03 28.25 10.37
N PRO A 159 2.38 28.18 10.47
CA PRO A 159 3.18 27.37 9.56
C PRO A 159 2.83 25.86 9.71
N VAL A 160 2.65 25.21 8.56
CA VAL A 160 2.43 23.77 8.49
C VAL A 160 3.77 23.04 8.61
N ASN A 161 3.87 22.11 9.53
CA ASN A 161 5.05 21.28 9.74
C ASN A 161 4.73 19.81 9.51
N PRO A 162 5.67 18.99 8.97
CA PRO A 162 5.53 17.56 8.95
C PRO A 162 5.28 17.01 10.35
N ARG A 163 4.38 16.05 10.46
CA ARG A 163 4.11 15.36 11.73
C ARG A 163 5.31 14.55 12.18
N VAL A 164 5.46 14.39 13.49
CA VAL A 164 6.55 13.60 14.09
C VAL A 164 6.60 12.20 13.45
N GLY A 165 7.79 11.80 13.06
CA GLY A 165 8.03 10.53 12.35
C GLY A 165 7.84 10.60 10.83
N HIS A 166 7.39 11.73 10.26
CA HIS A 166 7.23 11.92 8.82
C HIS A 166 8.16 13.01 8.29
N ARG A 167 8.89 12.71 7.21
CA ARG A 167 9.75 13.70 6.54
C ARG A 167 9.02 14.48 5.46
N HIS A 168 7.99 13.86 4.86
CA HIS A 168 7.26 14.45 3.74
C HIS A 168 5.93 14.99 4.23
N ALA A 169 5.59 16.18 3.78
CA ALA A 169 4.28 16.78 3.97
C ALA A 169 3.53 16.81 2.64
N PHE A 170 2.27 16.44 2.68
CA PHE A 170 1.38 16.39 1.55
C PHE A 170 0.18 17.31 1.85
N LEU A 171 0.05 18.41 1.11
CA LEU A 171 -1.16 19.24 1.09
C LEU A 171 -2.01 18.91 -0.12
N GLN A 172 -3.31 18.95 0.07
CA GLN A 172 -4.30 18.75 -0.97
C GLN A 172 -5.39 19.82 -0.83
N ALA A 173 -5.89 20.32 -1.94
CA ALA A 173 -7.03 21.23 -1.95
C ALA A 173 -8.22 20.61 -1.21
N LEU A 174 -8.90 21.40 -0.38
CA LEU A 174 -10.14 20.98 0.25
C LEU A 174 -11.22 20.90 -0.82
N VAL A 175 -11.79 19.72 -1.00
CA VAL A 175 -12.97 19.52 -1.84
C VAL A 175 -14.18 19.53 -0.92
N GLU A 176 -15.03 20.53 -1.05
CA GLU A 176 -16.32 20.54 -0.39
C GLU A 176 -17.20 19.48 -1.06
N GLY A 177 -17.46 18.41 -0.34
CA GLY A 177 -18.44 17.39 -0.79
C GLY A 177 -19.81 17.76 -0.25
N GLU A 178 -20.86 17.58 -1.04
CA GLU A 178 -22.23 17.47 -0.57
C GLU A 178 -22.37 16.20 0.29
N GLY A 179 -21.66 16.13 1.40
CA GLY A 179 -21.53 14.95 2.24
C GLY A 179 -22.24 15.12 3.56
N ARG A 180 -23.11 14.16 3.88
CA ARG A 180 -23.71 14.00 5.21
C ARG A 180 -22.64 14.12 6.29
N PRO A 181 -22.91 14.87 7.39
CA PRO A 181 -22.03 14.87 8.55
C PRO A 181 -21.79 13.42 8.99
N ARG A 182 -20.52 13.01 9.06
CA ARG A 182 -20.21 11.75 9.71
C ARG A 182 -20.41 11.96 11.20
N ASP A 183 -21.44 11.36 11.77
CA ASP A 183 -21.57 11.25 13.22
C ASP A 183 -20.29 10.67 13.80
N ARG A 184 -19.60 11.49 14.58
CA ARG A 184 -18.45 11.04 15.38
C ARG A 184 -18.99 10.13 16.47
N ARG A 185 -18.73 8.85 16.38
CA ARG A 185 -18.80 7.93 17.52
C ARG A 185 -17.39 7.68 18.05
#